data_7ef76851a1116234259d5fa28a0a412d
#
_entry.id   7ef76851a1116234259d5fa28a0a412d
#
_cell.length_a   1.000
_cell.length_b   1.000
_cell.length_c   1.000
_cell.angle_alpha   90.00
_cell.angle_beta   90.00
_cell.angle_gamma   90.00
#
_symmetry.space_group_name_H-M   'P 1'
#
loop_
_entity.id
_entity.type
_entity.pdbx_description
1 polymer ?
#
loop_
_entity_poly.entity_id
_entity_poly.type
_entity_poly.pdbx_seq_one_letter_code
_entity_poly.pdbx_strand_id
1 'polypeptide(L)'
;MSRVQLQFLGSGDAFGSGGRFQTCFRLSGAGGDVLIDCGASSLIAMKRQGVNPSEVGWVLLSHLHVDHFGGVPFLILDGQFSRRTSPLVVAGPPGLRTRMASAMEVSFPGSTRITRRFATELVELPERLTSSVGPARVTPFAVAHASGAPSYALRIEYGGRSSPIPGTPNGLMP
;
A
#
# COMPACT_ATOMS: atom_id res chain seq x y z
N MET A 1 -13.26 -18.60 -15.16
CA MET A 1 -13.11 -17.30 -14.46
C MET A 1 -11.90 -17.41 -13.54
N SER A 2 -10.92 -16.51 -13.66
CA SER A 2 -9.76 -16.50 -12.78
C SER A 2 -10.20 -16.23 -11.34
N ARG A 3 -9.64 -16.99 -10.42
CA ARG A 3 -9.93 -16.90 -8.98
C ARG A 3 -9.33 -15.58 -8.44
N VAL A 4 -10.13 -14.76 -7.77
CA VAL A 4 -9.63 -13.62 -6.98
C VAL A 4 -9.22 -14.15 -5.61
N GLN A 5 -8.03 -13.77 -5.14
CA GLN A 5 -7.45 -14.23 -3.88
C GLN A 5 -7.03 -13.05 -3.02
N LEU A 6 -7.39 -13.08 -1.74
CA LEU A 6 -6.89 -12.17 -0.72
C LEU A 6 -5.93 -12.92 0.19
N GLN A 7 -4.67 -12.47 0.24
CA GLN A 7 -3.61 -13.04 1.06
C GLN A 7 -3.19 -12.03 2.13
N PHE A 8 -3.14 -12.46 3.37
CA PHE A 8 -2.65 -11.67 4.50
C PHE A 8 -1.14 -11.84 4.60
N LEU A 9 -0.37 -10.86 4.11
CA LEU A 9 1.09 -10.81 4.24
C LEU A 9 1.50 -10.35 5.63
N GLY A 10 0.75 -9.42 6.19
CA GLY A 10 0.88 -8.91 7.55
C GLY A 10 -0.46 -8.40 8.08
N SER A 11 -0.72 -8.67 9.36
CA SER A 11 -1.94 -8.25 10.07
C SER A 11 -1.62 -7.71 11.47
N GLY A 12 -0.38 -7.30 11.70
CA GLY A 12 0.08 -6.71 12.95
C GLY A 12 -0.13 -5.20 12.97
N ASP A 13 -0.06 -4.67 14.17
CA ASP A 13 -0.05 -3.25 14.48
C ASP A 13 1.35 -2.62 14.27
N ALA A 14 1.46 -1.33 14.65
CA ALA A 14 2.72 -0.57 14.56
C ALA A 14 3.88 -1.21 15.34
N PHE A 15 3.59 -1.97 16.38
CA PHE A 15 4.57 -2.53 17.31
C PHE A 15 4.88 -4.00 17.05
N GLY A 16 4.21 -4.64 16.08
CA GLY A 16 4.41 -6.05 15.74
C GLY A 16 3.91 -7.00 16.84
N SER A 17 2.82 -6.66 17.50
CA SER A 17 2.22 -7.45 18.57
C SER A 17 2.00 -8.91 18.17
N GLY A 18 2.42 -9.83 19.02
CA GLY A 18 2.38 -11.26 18.72
C GLY A 18 3.33 -11.72 17.60
N GLY A 19 4.37 -10.94 17.29
CA GLY A 19 5.37 -11.27 16.25
C GLY A 19 4.85 -11.16 14.82
N ARG A 20 3.71 -10.48 14.62
CA ARG A 20 3.10 -10.33 13.30
C ARG A 20 3.76 -9.20 12.52
N PHE A 21 3.90 -9.38 11.21
CA PHE A 21 4.25 -8.31 10.28
C PHE A 21 3.15 -7.26 10.24
N GLN A 22 3.53 -6.01 10.05
CA GLN A 22 2.64 -4.85 9.94
C GLN A 22 1.67 -5.00 8.77
N THR A 23 0.58 -4.23 8.81
CA THR A 23 -0.54 -4.35 7.88
C THR A 23 -0.10 -4.33 6.42
N CYS A 24 -0.39 -5.42 5.71
CA CYS A 24 -0.19 -5.57 4.28
C CYS A 24 -1.05 -6.74 3.78
N PHE A 25 -2.00 -6.47 2.90
CA PHE A 25 -2.81 -7.51 2.26
C PHE A 25 -2.54 -7.49 0.76
N ARG A 26 -2.42 -8.67 0.15
CA ARG A 26 -2.28 -8.83 -1.30
C ARG A 26 -3.60 -9.31 -1.88
N LEU A 27 -4.15 -8.54 -2.81
CA LEU A 27 -5.28 -8.91 -3.63
C LEU A 27 -4.76 -9.27 -5.02
N SER A 28 -5.00 -10.49 -5.46
CA SER A 28 -4.46 -11.03 -6.71
C SER A 28 -5.52 -11.70 -7.57
N GLY A 29 -5.31 -11.67 -8.88
CA GLY A 29 -6.17 -12.27 -9.89
C GLY A 29 -5.66 -11.97 -11.29
N ALA A 30 -6.47 -12.20 -12.33
CA ALA A 30 -6.06 -12.01 -13.73
C ALA A 30 -5.64 -10.57 -14.07
N GLY A 31 -6.06 -9.58 -13.28
CA GLY A 31 -5.71 -8.17 -13.49
C GLY A 31 -4.34 -7.76 -12.93
N GLY A 32 -3.67 -8.62 -12.15
CA GLY A 32 -2.41 -8.34 -11.48
C GLY A 32 -2.54 -8.18 -9.97
N ASP A 33 -1.45 -7.83 -9.31
CA ASP A 33 -1.36 -7.77 -7.84
C ASP A 33 -1.52 -6.34 -7.31
N VAL A 34 -2.44 -6.19 -6.38
CA VAL A 34 -2.68 -4.95 -5.63
C VAL A 34 -2.36 -5.20 -4.16
N LEU A 35 -1.50 -4.39 -3.56
CA LEU A 35 -1.36 -4.35 -2.11
C LEU A 35 -2.36 -3.39 -1.49
N ILE A 36 -2.90 -3.76 -0.35
CA ILE A 36 -3.69 -2.90 0.52
C ILE A 36 -2.85 -2.70 1.78
N ASP A 37 -2.43 -1.47 1.98
CA ASP A 37 -1.36 -1.06 2.88
C ASP A 37 -0.01 -1.75 2.59
N CYS A 38 1.04 -1.13 3.07
CA CYS A 38 2.41 -1.59 2.91
C CYS A 38 3.24 -1.04 4.10
N GLY A 39 3.06 -1.63 5.28
CA GLY A 39 3.82 -1.27 6.48
C GLY A 39 5.31 -1.56 6.33
N ALA A 40 6.14 -1.03 7.20
CA ALA A 40 7.60 -1.09 7.08
C ALA A 40 8.17 -2.51 6.99
N SER A 41 7.49 -3.52 7.54
CA SER A 41 7.90 -4.93 7.46
C SER A 41 7.37 -5.69 6.23
N SER A 42 6.59 -5.03 5.35
CA SER A 42 5.87 -5.69 4.24
C SER A 42 6.80 -6.32 3.21
N LEU A 43 7.93 -5.69 2.90
CA LEU A 43 8.91 -6.25 1.94
C LEU A 43 9.48 -7.58 2.44
N ILE A 44 9.78 -7.68 3.74
CA ILE A 44 10.26 -8.92 4.36
C ILE A 44 9.15 -9.98 4.33
N ALA A 45 7.91 -9.59 4.65
CA ALA A 45 6.75 -10.48 4.64
C ALA A 45 6.49 -11.06 3.24
N MET A 46 6.54 -10.23 2.19
CA MET A 46 6.43 -10.67 0.80
C MET A 46 7.48 -11.71 0.45
N LYS A 47 8.76 -11.41 0.69
CA LYS A 47 9.87 -12.33 0.38
C LYS A 47 9.76 -13.66 1.14
N ARG A 48 9.36 -13.63 2.42
CA ARG A 48 9.13 -14.84 3.22
C ARG A 48 7.99 -15.72 2.70
N GLN A 49 6.96 -15.11 2.12
CA GLN A 49 5.79 -15.81 1.60
C GLN A 49 5.88 -16.08 0.09
N GLY A 50 7.06 -15.91 -0.52
CA GLY A 50 7.31 -16.22 -1.93
C GLY A 50 6.62 -15.25 -2.91
N VAL A 51 6.21 -14.06 -2.45
CA VAL A 51 5.65 -13.02 -3.30
C VAL A 51 6.79 -12.19 -3.88
N ASN A 52 6.85 -12.09 -5.20
CA ASN A 52 7.85 -11.27 -5.89
C ASN A 52 7.42 -9.78 -5.80
N PRO A 53 8.17 -8.89 -5.11
CA PRO A 53 7.81 -7.49 -4.99
C PRO A 53 7.75 -6.74 -6.33
N SER A 54 8.49 -7.20 -7.33
CA SER A 54 8.51 -6.58 -8.66
C SER A 54 7.24 -6.84 -9.49
N GLU A 55 6.41 -7.80 -9.09
CA GLU A 55 5.12 -8.09 -9.73
C GLU A 55 3.96 -7.26 -9.17
N VAL A 56 4.15 -6.64 -8.01
CA VAL A 56 3.17 -5.71 -7.42
C VAL A 56 3.07 -4.46 -8.29
N GLY A 57 1.94 -4.25 -8.94
CA GLY A 57 1.71 -3.07 -9.79
C GLY A 57 1.13 -1.88 -9.03
N TRP A 58 0.36 -2.15 -7.99
CA TRP A 58 -0.44 -1.13 -7.31
C TRP A 58 -0.40 -1.30 -5.81
N VAL A 59 -0.37 -0.16 -5.09
CA VAL A 59 -0.50 -0.09 -3.63
C VAL A 59 -1.62 0.88 -3.28
N LEU A 60 -2.58 0.45 -2.49
CA LEU A 60 -3.67 1.25 -1.96
C LEU A 60 -3.41 1.50 -0.48
N LEU A 61 -3.30 2.75 -0.08
CA LEU A 61 -3.02 3.13 1.31
C LEU A 61 -4.28 3.64 2.00
N SER A 62 -4.60 3.04 3.13
CA SER A 62 -5.70 3.48 3.99
C SER A 62 -5.37 4.79 4.68
N HIS A 63 -4.16 4.94 5.17
CA HIS A 63 -3.65 6.16 5.81
C HIS A 63 -2.11 6.19 5.86
N LEU A 64 -1.52 7.27 6.42
CA LEU A 64 -0.09 7.55 6.30
C LEU A 64 0.69 7.33 7.61
N HIS A 65 0.29 6.40 8.47
CA HIS A 65 1.15 5.88 9.53
C HIS A 65 2.18 4.89 8.98
N VAL A 66 3.36 4.83 9.60
CA VAL A 66 4.51 4.05 9.11
C VAL A 66 4.19 2.55 9.01
N ASP A 67 3.37 2.03 9.90
CA ASP A 67 2.90 0.64 9.88
C ASP A 67 1.91 0.31 8.74
N HIS A 68 1.47 1.32 7.97
CA HIS A 68 0.62 1.18 6.79
C HIS A 68 1.27 1.63 5.49
N PHE A 69 2.19 2.62 5.51
CA PHE A 69 2.84 3.09 4.28
C PHE A 69 4.37 2.98 4.28
N GLY A 70 4.99 2.78 5.45
CA GLY A 70 6.44 2.87 5.62
C GLY A 70 7.25 1.81 4.85
N GLY A 71 6.61 0.78 4.32
CA GLY A 71 7.23 -0.20 3.43
C GLY A 71 7.37 0.26 1.99
N VAL A 72 6.61 1.29 1.57
CA VAL A 72 6.63 1.75 0.16
C VAL A 72 8.00 2.30 -0.26
N PRO A 73 8.73 3.11 0.53
CA PRO A 73 10.10 3.50 0.23
C PRO A 73 11.03 2.31 -0.02
N PHE A 74 10.91 1.26 0.78
CA PHE A 74 11.70 0.03 0.64
C PHE A 74 11.30 -0.74 -0.62
N LEU A 75 10.01 -0.81 -0.95
CA LEU A 75 9.50 -1.45 -2.17
C LEU A 75 10.02 -0.74 -3.43
N ILE A 76 10.05 0.59 -3.44
CA ILE A 76 10.59 1.40 -4.53
C ILE A 76 12.09 1.13 -4.68
N LEU A 77 12.83 1.11 -3.58
CA LEU A 77 14.28 0.89 -3.60
C LEU A 77 14.62 -0.56 -4.00
N ASP A 78 13.92 -1.55 -3.48
CA ASP A 78 14.06 -2.96 -3.90
C ASP A 78 13.84 -3.10 -5.41
N GLY A 79 12.80 -2.46 -5.96
CA GLY A 79 12.53 -2.43 -7.39
C GLY A 79 13.68 -1.84 -8.21
N GLN A 80 14.35 -0.80 -7.72
CA GLN A 80 15.52 -0.21 -8.37
C GLN A 80 16.68 -1.22 -8.46
N PHE A 81 16.98 -1.94 -7.39
CA PHE A 81 18.08 -2.91 -7.34
C PHE A 81 17.73 -4.25 -7.99
N SER A 82 16.48 -4.68 -7.95
CA SER A 82 15.99 -5.88 -8.66
C SER A 82 15.74 -5.66 -10.15
N ARG A 83 16.07 -4.48 -10.69
CA ARG A 83 15.93 -4.09 -12.10
C ARG A 83 14.47 -4.12 -12.59
N ARG A 84 13.54 -3.79 -11.72
CA ARG A 84 12.13 -3.63 -12.10
C ARG A 84 11.98 -2.67 -13.28
N THR A 85 11.13 -3.01 -14.23
CA THR A 85 10.76 -2.15 -15.38
C THR A 85 9.27 -1.80 -15.39
N SER A 86 8.45 -2.62 -14.75
CA SER A 86 6.99 -2.39 -14.64
C SER A 86 6.68 -1.20 -13.73
N PRO A 87 5.75 -0.31 -14.11
CA PRO A 87 5.36 0.82 -13.29
C PRO A 87 4.86 0.40 -11.88
N LEU A 88 4.97 1.29 -10.92
CA LEU A 88 4.38 1.19 -9.60
C LEU A 88 3.46 2.38 -9.37
N VAL A 89 2.18 2.13 -9.14
CA VAL A 89 1.21 3.14 -8.75
C VAL A 89 0.93 3.01 -7.26
N VAL A 90 1.06 4.11 -6.52
CA VAL A 90 0.71 4.18 -5.10
C VAL A 90 -0.42 5.17 -4.94
N ALA A 91 -1.58 4.72 -4.51
CA ALA A 91 -2.77 5.53 -4.31
C ALA A 91 -3.14 5.58 -2.83
N GLY A 92 -3.51 6.76 -2.34
CA GLY A 92 -3.83 6.96 -0.91
C GLY A 92 -4.45 8.32 -0.63
N PRO A 93 -4.56 8.71 0.63
CA PRO A 93 -5.19 9.96 1.02
C PRO A 93 -4.37 11.19 0.61
N PRO A 94 -4.99 12.38 0.57
CA PRO A 94 -4.29 13.66 0.43
C PRO A 94 -3.11 13.80 1.38
N GLY A 95 -2.01 14.39 0.91
CA GLY A 95 -0.73 14.47 1.62
C GLY A 95 0.24 13.32 1.31
N LEU A 96 -0.20 12.32 0.54
CA LEU A 96 0.63 11.18 0.12
C LEU A 96 1.93 11.63 -0.56
N ARG A 97 1.84 12.56 -1.52
CA ARG A 97 3.02 13.03 -2.28
C ARG A 97 4.09 13.61 -1.36
N THR A 98 3.68 14.52 -0.48
CA THR A 98 4.60 15.18 0.47
C THR A 98 5.18 14.18 1.46
N ARG A 99 4.32 13.31 2.03
CA ARG A 99 4.77 12.31 3.01
C ARG A 99 5.73 11.29 2.38
N MET A 100 5.47 10.87 1.16
CA MET A 100 6.33 9.93 0.44
C MET A 100 7.69 10.56 0.13
N ALA A 101 7.74 11.80 -0.36
CA ALA A 101 9.00 12.49 -0.62
C ALA A 101 9.84 12.61 0.67
N SER A 102 9.22 13.00 1.79
CA SER A 102 9.88 13.07 3.09
C SER A 102 10.38 11.70 3.55
N ALA A 103 9.57 10.66 3.44
CA ALA A 103 9.94 9.30 3.85
C ALA A 103 11.11 8.76 3.02
N MET A 104 11.11 9.00 1.70
CA MET A 104 12.21 8.62 0.82
C MET A 104 13.51 9.31 1.20
N GLU A 105 13.49 10.64 1.44
CA GLU A 105 14.70 11.40 1.79
C GLU A 105 15.23 11.05 3.19
N VAL A 106 14.36 10.81 4.16
CA VAL A 106 14.77 10.39 5.52
C VAL A 106 15.36 8.99 5.51
N SER A 107 14.74 8.06 4.78
CA SER A 107 15.18 6.66 4.74
C SER A 107 16.39 6.45 3.81
N PHE A 108 16.43 7.15 2.69
CA PHE A 108 17.42 7.01 1.62
C PHE A 108 17.76 8.37 1.02
N PRO A 109 18.64 9.17 1.67
CA PRO A 109 18.95 10.53 1.25
C PRO A 109 19.39 10.61 -0.23
N GLY A 110 18.78 11.52 -0.98
CA GLY A 110 19.02 11.71 -2.41
C GLY A 110 18.21 10.80 -3.33
N SER A 111 17.44 9.85 -2.77
CA SER A 111 16.71 8.85 -3.57
C SER A 111 15.56 9.43 -4.41
N THR A 112 15.03 10.59 -4.04
CA THR A 112 13.98 11.27 -4.82
C THR A 112 14.48 11.81 -6.16
N ARG A 113 15.80 12.03 -6.29
CA ARG A 113 16.44 12.57 -7.50
C ARG A 113 16.95 11.49 -8.46
N ILE A 114 16.84 10.22 -8.09
CA ILE A 114 17.36 9.11 -8.91
C ILE A 114 16.38 8.78 -10.03
N THR A 115 16.88 8.74 -11.27
CA THR A 115 16.13 8.20 -12.40
C THR A 115 16.10 6.68 -12.31
N ARG A 116 14.91 6.10 -12.22
CA ARG A 116 14.67 4.66 -12.16
C ARG A 116 14.26 4.11 -13.52
N ARG A 117 14.44 2.80 -13.72
CA ARG A 117 14.01 2.09 -14.93
C ARG A 117 12.48 1.92 -15.00
N PHE A 118 11.77 2.21 -13.94
CA PHE A 118 10.31 2.16 -13.83
C PHE A 118 9.75 3.48 -13.31
N ALA A 119 8.55 3.80 -13.76
CA ALA A 119 7.80 4.95 -13.25
C ALA A 119 7.21 4.63 -11.88
N THR A 120 7.24 5.61 -10.98
CA THR A 120 6.47 5.60 -9.74
C THR A 120 5.44 6.72 -9.81
N GLU A 121 4.17 6.36 -9.80
CA GLU A 121 3.06 7.30 -9.83
C GLU A 121 2.42 7.38 -8.44
N LEU A 122 2.19 8.60 -7.94
CA LEU A 122 1.49 8.84 -6.68
C LEU A 122 0.14 9.48 -6.97
N VAL A 123 -0.94 8.82 -6.54
CA VAL A 123 -2.32 9.23 -6.77
C VAL A 123 -3.00 9.55 -5.44
N GLU A 124 -3.47 10.77 -5.27
CA GLU A 124 -4.26 11.14 -4.10
C GLU A 124 -5.73 10.92 -4.40
N LEU A 125 -6.37 10.05 -3.62
CA LEU A 125 -7.75 9.64 -3.80
C LEU A 125 -8.72 10.65 -3.16
N PRO A 126 -9.67 11.20 -3.91
CA PRO A 126 -10.69 12.07 -3.35
C PRO A 126 -11.74 11.25 -2.57
N GLU A 127 -12.11 11.75 -1.38
CA GLU A 127 -13.12 11.10 -0.53
C GLU A 127 -14.44 10.90 -1.28
N ARG A 128 -15.08 9.74 -1.09
CA ARG A 128 -16.38 9.32 -1.64
C ARG A 128 -16.46 9.26 -3.17
N LEU A 129 -15.36 9.49 -3.88
CA LEU A 129 -15.31 9.32 -5.33
C LEU A 129 -14.64 8.00 -5.70
N THR A 130 -15.28 7.25 -6.59
CA THR A 130 -14.71 6.00 -7.09
C THR A 130 -13.64 6.33 -8.13
N SER A 131 -12.42 5.86 -7.88
CA SER A 131 -11.26 5.98 -8.77
C SER A 131 -10.83 4.59 -9.27
N SER A 132 -10.33 4.51 -10.50
CA SER A 132 -9.70 3.31 -11.01
C SER A 132 -8.21 3.32 -10.68
N VAL A 133 -7.73 2.27 -10.02
CA VAL A 133 -6.32 2.08 -9.68
C VAL A 133 -5.92 0.68 -10.18
N GLY A 134 -5.35 0.63 -11.36
CA GLY A 134 -5.08 -0.62 -12.06
C GLY A 134 -6.33 -1.49 -12.22
N PRO A 135 -6.31 -2.75 -11.78
CA PRO A 135 -7.45 -3.66 -11.89
C PRO A 135 -8.55 -3.42 -10.85
N ALA A 136 -8.34 -2.49 -9.92
CA ALA A 136 -9.26 -2.19 -8.84
C ALA A 136 -10.02 -0.88 -9.07
N ARG A 137 -11.28 -0.84 -8.64
CA ARG A 137 -12.04 0.38 -8.43
C ARG A 137 -12.13 0.64 -6.95
N VAL A 138 -11.76 1.82 -6.51
CA VAL A 138 -11.59 2.16 -5.10
C VAL A 138 -12.43 3.36 -4.74
N THR A 139 -13.24 3.24 -3.69
CA THR A 139 -13.98 4.36 -3.11
C THR A 139 -13.53 4.55 -1.67
N PRO A 140 -12.83 5.65 -1.34
CA PRO A 140 -12.41 5.94 0.03
C PRO A 140 -13.52 6.62 0.81
N PHE A 141 -13.63 6.30 2.10
CA PHE A 141 -14.53 6.92 3.07
C PHE A 141 -13.72 7.37 4.27
N ALA A 142 -13.81 8.63 4.64
CA ALA A 142 -13.10 9.15 5.80
C ALA A 142 -13.56 8.45 7.10
N VAL A 143 -12.58 8.14 7.95
CA VAL A 143 -12.80 7.54 9.28
C VAL A 143 -12.05 8.35 10.34
N ALA A 144 -12.55 8.31 11.56
CA ALA A 144 -11.93 9.00 12.70
C ALA A 144 -10.67 8.23 13.13
N HIS A 145 -9.52 8.71 12.72
CA HIS A 145 -8.21 8.19 13.12
C HIS A 145 -7.14 9.27 12.95
N ALA A 146 -6.45 9.62 14.02
CA ALA A 146 -5.47 10.71 14.03
C ALA A 146 -4.14 10.26 13.39
N SER A 147 -3.98 10.44 12.09
CA SER A 147 -2.77 10.06 11.35
C SER A 147 -1.98 11.25 10.76
N GLY A 148 -2.38 12.48 11.09
CA GLY A 148 -1.81 13.70 10.52
C GLY A 148 -2.18 13.94 9.05
N ALA A 149 -3.08 13.12 8.50
CA ALA A 149 -3.69 13.20 7.18
C ALA A 149 -5.05 12.50 7.27
N PRO A 150 -5.95 12.65 6.28
CA PRO A 150 -7.18 11.86 6.24
C PRO A 150 -6.89 10.35 6.33
N SER A 151 -7.68 9.65 7.13
CA SER A 151 -7.64 8.19 7.20
C SER A 151 -8.89 7.62 6.54
N TYR A 152 -8.74 6.55 5.78
CA TYR A 152 -9.79 5.99 4.93
C TYR A 152 -10.14 4.55 5.28
N ALA A 153 -11.42 4.23 5.32
CA ALA A 153 -11.92 2.91 4.97
C ALA A 153 -12.00 2.83 3.44
N LEU A 154 -11.51 1.76 2.85
CA LEU A 154 -11.48 1.57 1.40
C LEU A 154 -12.52 0.52 0.99
N ARG A 155 -13.48 0.91 0.15
CA ARG A 155 -14.29 -0.05 -0.61
C ARG A 155 -13.55 -0.36 -1.89
N ILE A 156 -13.22 -1.64 -2.10
CA ILE A 156 -12.45 -2.11 -3.25
C ILE A 156 -13.28 -3.09 -4.05
N GLU A 157 -13.43 -2.83 -5.34
CA GLU A 157 -14.02 -3.72 -6.32
C GLU A 157 -12.90 -4.23 -7.22
N TYR A 158 -12.71 -5.57 -7.27
CA TYR A 158 -11.66 -6.20 -8.06
C TYR A 158 -12.22 -7.38 -8.83
N GLY A 159 -11.96 -7.46 -10.13
CA GLY A 159 -12.45 -8.56 -10.96
C GLY A 159 -13.97 -8.69 -10.97
N GLY A 160 -14.71 -7.59 -10.84
CA GLY A 160 -16.17 -7.58 -10.76
C GLY A 160 -16.75 -7.98 -9.40
N ARG A 161 -15.91 -8.11 -8.36
CA ARG A 161 -16.32 -8.37 -6.98
C ARG A 161 -16.01 -7.16 -6.11
N SER A 162 -16.89 -6.83 -5.17
CA SER A 162 -16.68 -5.76 -4.19
C SER A 162 -16.45 -6.35 -2.80
N SER A 163 -15.48 -5.80 -2.06
CA SER A 163 -15.25 -6.09 -0.66
C SER A 163 -14.98 -4.78 0.10
N PRO A 164 -15.74 -4.43 1.14
CA PRO A 164 -15.35 -3.38 2.03
C PRO A 164 -14.20 -3.91 2.90
N ILE A 165 -13.05 -3.25 2.86
CA ILE A 165 -12.00 -3.45 3.85
C ILE A 165 -12.11 -2.27 4.81
N PRO A 166 -12.58 -2.49 6.05
CA PRO A 166 -12.61 -1.43 7.04
C PRO A 166 -11.17 -0.99 7.32
N GLY A 167 -10.93 0.31 7.26
CA GLY A 167 -9.78 0.88 7.93
C GLY A 167 -9.80 0.41 9.38
N THR A 168 -8.66 0.11 9.97
CA THR A 168 -8.57 -0.40 11.34
C THR A 168 -9.42 0.47 12.27
N PRO A 169 -10.47 -0.05 12.91
CA PRO A 169 -11.17 0.70 13.93
C PRO A 169 -10.19 0.99 15.06
N ASN A 170 -10.36 2.14 15.69
CA ASN A 170 -9.59 2.56 16.85
C ASN A 170 -9.24 1.37 17.73
N GLY A 171 -7.97 0.98 17.73
CA GLY A 171 -7.46 0.13 18.77
C GLY A 171 -7.71 0.86 20.08
N LEU A 172 -8.59 0.35 20.89
CA LEU A 172 -8.66 0.69 22.30
C LEU A 172 -7.24 0.42 22.83
N MET A 173 -6.53 1.50 23.09
CA MET A 173 -5.36 1.41 23.95
C MET A 173 -5.85 1.07 25.36
N PRO A 174 -5.27 0.09 26.03
CA PRO A 174 -5.54 -0.16 27.43
C PRO A 174 -5.10 1.00 28.29
#